data_776093338c7f94ba369b6735d734d2fa
#
_entry.id   776093338c7f94ba369b6735d734d2fa
#
_cell.length_a   1.000
_cell.length_b   1.000
_cell.length_c   1.000
_cell.angle_alpha   90.00
_cell.angle_beta   90.00
_cell.angle_gamma   90.00
#
_symmetry.space_group_name_H-M   'P 1'
#
loop_
_entity.id
_entity.type
_entity.pdbx_description
1 polymer ?
#
loop_
_entity_poly.entity_id
_entity_poly.type
_entity_poly.pdbx_seq_one_letter_code
_entity_poly.pdbx_strand_id
1 'polypeptide(L)'
;MCIRDSQLAEETFNLSSPKQLGEILFEKLNLDKKKSRKTKTGWSTDAVVLEKLVDEHEIIQHLIKHRTISKLLSTYIDALPNLINKKTGRVHTNFNQAATATGRLSSSNPNLQNIPVRTVFSKRIRKAFLPEKGWKLMSADYSQIELRILAHLANEEIL
;
A
#
# COMPACT_ATOMS: atom_id res chain seq x y z
N MET A 1 0.81 -17.53 -9.25
CA MET A 1 0.73 -18.52 -8.15
C MET A 1 2.12 -18.67 -7.56
N CYS A 2 2.30 -18.46 -6.26
CA CYS A 2 3.61 -18.63 -5.63
C CYS A 2 3.79 -20.12 -5.28
N ILE A 3 4.76 -20.77 -5.91
CA ILE A 3 5.02 -22.21 -5.73
C ILE A 3 5.34 -22.50 -4.26
N ARG A 4 6.09 -21.60 -3.61
CA ARG A 4 6.50 -21.79 -2.21
C ARG A 4 5.33 -21.72 -1.23
N ASP A 5 4.35 -20.82 -1.47
CA ASP A 5 3.18 -20.72 -0.59
C ASP A 5 2.30 -21.99 -0.69
N SER A 6 2.17 -22.54 -1.90
CA SER A 6 1.47 -23.80 -2.12
C SER A 6 2.21 -25.00 -1.48
N GLN A 7 3.54 -24.99 -1.47
CA GLN A 7 4.34 -25.99 -0.78
C GLN A 7 4.16 -25.91 0.74
N LEU A 8 4.21 -24.70 1.32
CA LEU A 8 4.04 -24.48 2.75
C LEU A 8 2.60 -24.76 3.24
N ALA A 9 1.63 -24.63 2.36
CA ALA A 9 0.24 -24.97 2.62
C ALA A 9 -0.11 -26.42 2.27
N GLU A 10 0.81 -27.17 1.65
CA GLU A 10 0.60 -28.52 1.11
C GLU A 10 -0.63 -28.61 0.18
N GLU A 11 -0.97 -27.50 -0.45
CA GLU A 11 -2.16 -27.37 -1.29
C GLU A 11 -2.06 -26.18 -2.24
N THR A 12 -2.64 -26.34 -3.43
CA THR A 12 -2.74 -25.25 -4.40
C THR A 12 -3.97 -24.39 -4.11
N PHE A 13 -3.79 -23.11 -3.86
CA PHE A 13 -4.87 -22.17 -3.59
C PHE A 13 -4.61 -20.80 -4.21
N ASN A 14 -5.67 -20.00 -4.32
CA ASN A 14 -5.57 -18.64 -4.85
C ASN A 14 -5.23 -17.65 -3.73
N LEU A 15 -3.98 -17.15 -3.71
CA LEU A 15 -3.48 -16.12 -2.79
C LEU A 15 -4.29 -14.82 -2.80
N SER A 16 -4.95 -14.52 -3.92
CA SER A 16 -5.79 -13.33 -4.07
C SER A 16 -7.22 -13.54 -3.58
N SER A 17 -7.59 -14.76 -3.17
CA SER A 17 -8.89 -15.06 -2.59
C SER A 17 -8.83 -14.99 -1.05
N PRO A 18 -9.41 -13.96 -0.41
CA PRO A 18 -9.41 -13.86 1.05
C PRO A 18 -10.08 -15.04 1.74
N LYS A 19 -11.09 -15.64 1.09
CA LYS A 19 -11.82 -16.80 1.61
C LYS A 19 -10.90 -18.01 1.67
N GLN A 20 -10.31 -18.42 0.53
CA GLN A 20 -9.40 -19.57 0.49
C GLN A 20 -8.21 -19.39 1.41
N LEU A 21 -7.63 -18.18 1.43
CA LEU A 21 -6.53 -17.87 2.31
C LEU A 21 -6.92 -17.99 3.78
N GLY A 22 -8.10 -17.52 4.17
CA GLY A 22 -8.62 -17.67 5.53
C GLY A 22 -8.82 -19.13 5.93
N GLU A 23 -9.34 -19.95 5.02
CA GLU A 23 -9.48 -21.41 5.23
C GLU A 23 -8.11 -22.08 5.43
N ILE A 24 -7.13 -21.78 4.59
CA ILE A 24 -5.76 -22.31 4.74
C ILE A 24 -5.14 -21.92 6.08
N LEU A 25 -5.15 -20.62 6.41
CA LEU A 25 -4.48 -20.14 7.61
C LEU A 25 -5.13 -20.61 8.90
N PHE A 26 -6.46 -20.59 8.98
CA PHE A 26 -7.18 -20.81 10.25
C PHE A 26 -7.81 -22.19 10.39
N GLU A 27 -8.09 -22.90 9.30
CA GLU A 27 -8.68 -24.25 9.38
C GLU A 27 -7.62 -25.32 9.10
N LYS A 28 -6.72 -25.14 8.13
CA LYS A 28 -5.72 -26.13 7.78
C LYS A 28 -4.44 -25.99 8.63
N LEU A 29 -3.84 -24.80 8.65
CA LEU A 29 -2.62 -24.51 9.43
C LEU A 29 -2.91 -24.22 10.91
N ASN A 30 -4.19 -24.14 11.29
CA ASN A 30 -4.68 -23.96 12.65
C ASN A 30 -4.03 -22.80 13.43
N LEU A 31 -3.78 -21.68 12.75
CA LEU A 31 -3.23 -20.47 13.38
C LEU A 31 -4.23 -19.86 14.36
N ASP A 32 -3.75 -19.04 15.30
CA ASP A 32 -4.56 -18.48 16.38
C ASP A 32 -5.72 -17.60 15.86
N LYS A 33 -6.92 -18.18 15.90
CA LYS A 33 -8.17 -17.52 15.50
C LYS A 33 -8.51 -16.27 16.33
N LYS A 34 -7.94 -16.14 17.54
CA LYS A 34 -8.17 -14.96 18.41
C LYS A 34 -7.50 -13.71 17.85
N LYS A 35 -6.49 -13.85 17.02
CA LYS A 35 -5.79 -12.74 16.35
C LYS A 35 -6.53 -12.23 15.11
N SER A 36 -7.59 -12.91 14.67
CA SER A 36 -8.43 -12.55 13.54
C SER A 36 -9.87 -12.30 13.95
N ARG A 37 -10.67 -11.79 13.03
CA ARG A 37 -12.12 -11.59 13.20
C ARG A 37 -12.88 -12.31 12.09
N LYS A 38 -14.06 -12.85 12.43
CA LYS A 38 -14.98 -13.37 11.42
C LYS A 38 -15.59 -12.23 10.61
N THR A 39 -15.60 -12.41 9.30
CA THR A 39 -16.28 -11.54 8.33
C THR A 39 -17.40 -12.34 7.66
N LYS A 40 -18.21 -11.69 6.82
CA LYS A 40 -19.26 -12.37 6.05
C LYS A 40 -18.72 -13.48 5.13
N THR A 41 -17.46 -13.36 4.70
CA THR A 41 -16.80 -14.27 3.74
C THR A 41 -15.81 -15.24 4.38
N GLY A 42 -15.70 -15.26 5.72
CA GLY A 42 -14.74 -16.11 6.45
C GLY A 42 -13.87 -15.33 7.42
N TRP A 43 -12.70 -15.85 7.73
CA TRP A 43 -11.72 -15.18 8.60
C TRP A 43 -11.03 -14.02 7.89
N SER A 44 -10.87 -12.89 8.57
CA SER A 44 -10.11 -11.77 8.03
C SER A 44 -8.63 -12.16 7.88
N THR A 45 -8.06 -11.77 6.74
CA THR A 45 -6.63 -11.92 6.44
C THR A 45 -6.01 -10.58 6.08
N ASP A 46 -6.54 -9.48 6.64
CA ASP A 46 -6.01 -8.13 6.39
C ASP A 46 -4.56 -7.98 6.91
N ALA A 47 -3.92 -6.86 6.58
CA ALA A 47 -2.52 -6.62 6.92
C ALA A 47 -2.28 -6.68 8.43
N VAL A 48 -3.20 -6.11 9.23
CA VAL A 48 -3.10 -6.08 10.70
C VAL A 48 -3.18 -7.50 11.29
N VAL A 49 -4.04 -8.35 10.73
CA VAL A 49 -4.15 -9.76 11.14
C VAL A 49 -2.88 -10.52 10.78
N LEU A 50 -2.37 -10.36 9.55
CA LEU A 50 -1.13 -11.04 9.14
C LEU A 50 0.08 -10.58 9.97
N GLU A 51 0.18 -9.31 10.31
CA GLU A 51 1.25 -8.80 11.18
C GLU A 51 1.22 -9.44 12.57
N LYS A 52 0.04 -9.69 13.14
CA LYS A 52 -0.09 -10.40 14.43
C LYS A 52 0.28 -11.88 14.37
N LEU A 53 0.23 -12.48 13.17
CA LEU A 53 0.50 -13.90 12.94
C LEU A 53 1.94 -14.17 12.44
N VAL A 54 2.77 -13.13 12.28
CA VAL A 54 4.08 -13.22 11.61
C VAL A 54 5.01 -14.26 12.21
N ASP A 55 4.93 -14.47 13.53
CA ASP A 55 5.78 -15.40 14.27
C ASP A 55 5.19 -16.82 14.37
N GLU A 56 3.95 -17.02 13.90
CA GLU A 56 3.29 -18.33 14.03
C GLU A 56 3.65 -19.30 12.90
N HIS A 57 3.87 -18.78 11.68
CA HIS A 57 4.17 -19.64 10.53
C HIS A 57 4.90 -18.88 9.42
N GLU A 58 5.89 -19.51 8.79
CA GLU A 58 6.72 -18.91 7.71
C GLU A 58 5.87 -18.39 6.54
N ILE A 59 4.75 -19.03 6.21
CA ILE A 59 3.84 -18.62 5.13
C ILE A 59 3.38 -17.18 5.29
N ILE A 60 3.24 -16.68 6.51
CA ILE A 60 2.75 -15.31 6.78
C ILE A 60 3.70 -14.25 6.22
N GLN A 61 5.01 -14.44 6.43
CA GLN A 61 6.03 -13.53 5.90
C GLN A 61 6.00 -13.50 4.37
N HIS A 62 5.81 -14.67 3.73
CA HIS A 62 5.68 -14.76 2.28
C HIS A 62 4.41 -14.08 1.77
N LEU A 63 3.28 -14.23 2.46
CA LEU A 63 2.02 -13.59 2.12
C LEU A 63 2.11 -12.06 2.19
N ILE A 64 2.72 -11.52 3.25
CA ILE A 64 2.93 -10.08 3.42
C ILE A 64 3.81 -9.55 2.27
N LYS A 65 4.91 -10.23 1.98
CA LYS A 65 5.82 -9.88 0.89
C LYS A 65 5.13 -9.95 -0.48
N HIS A 66 4.41 -11.03 -0.74
CA HIS A 66 3.65 -11.23 -1.97
C HIS A 66 2.63 -10.10 -2.18
N ARG A 67 1.82 -9.78 -1.17
CA ARG A 67 0.82 -8.70 -1.25
C ARG A 67 1.46 -7.35 -1.51
N THR A 68 2.57 -7.05 -0.85
CA THR A 68 3.31 -5.81 -1.06
C THR A 68 3.79 -5.70 -2.49
N ILE A 69 4.42 -6.74 -3.02
CA ILE A 69 4.94 -6.76 -4.39
C ILE A 69 3.80 -6.71 -5.41
N SER A 70 2.74 -7.51 -5.22
CA SER A 70 1.58 -7.54 -6.13
C SER A 70 0.87 -6.19 -6.20
N LYS A 71 0.74 -5.50 -5.08
CA LYS A 71 0.19 -4.14 -5.04
C LYS A 71 1.07 -3.15 -5.80
N LEU A 72 2.38 -3.21 -5.64
CA LEU A 72 3.31 -2.34 -6.37
C LEU A 72 3.28 -2.63 -7.87
N LEU A 73 3.22 -3.89 -8.25
CA LEU A 73 3.14 -4.31 -9.64
C LEU A 73 1.86 -3.78 -10.29
N SER A 74 0.70 -4.13 -9.76
CA SER A 74 -0.59 -3.79 -10.36
C SER A 74 -0.89 -2.29 -10.33
N THR A 75 -0.50 -1.58 -9.25
CA THR A 75 -0.85 -0.16 -9.09
C THR A 75 0.09 0.78 -9.84
N TYR A 76 1.38 0.41 -9.96
CA TYR A 76 2.38 1.30 -10.51
C TYR A 76 3.06 0.74 -11.77
N ILE A 77 3.60 -0.47 -11.71
CA ILE A 77 4.44 -0.98 -12.79
C ILE A 77 3.62 -1.31 -14.04
N ASP A 78 2.46 -1.94 -13.87
CA ASP A 78 1.58 -2.28 -14.98
C ASP A 78 0.65 -1.14 -15.37
N ALA A 79 0.20 -0.32 -14.41
CA ALA A 79 -0.79 0.71 -14.65
C ALA A 79 -0.19 2.01 -15.24
N LEU A 80 0.91 2.52 -14.68
CA LEU A 80 1.44 3.83 -15.08
C LEU A 80 1.88 3.92 -16.55
N PRO A 81 2.53 2.91 -17.14
CA PRO A 81 2.90 2.97 -18.56
C PRO A 81 1.70 3.14 -19.48
N ASN A 82 0.55 2.55 -19.14
CA ASN A 82 -0.68 2.65 -19.91
C ASN A 82 -1.34 4.05 -19.83
N LEU A 83 -0.92 4.87 -18.88
CA LEU A 83 -1.43 6.23 -18.67
C LEU A 83 -0.52 7.30 -19.26
N ILE A 84 0.53 6.90 -19.98
CA ILE A 84 1.41 7.85 -20.66
C ILE A 84 0.66 8.53 -21.80
N ASN A 85 0.58 9.84 -21.74
CA ASN A 85 0.01 10.65 -22.81
C ASN A 85 0.92 10.60 -24.05
N LYS A 86 0.41 10.14 -25.17
CA LYS A 86 1.19 9.94 -26.42
C LYS A 86 1.77 11.26 -26.99
N LYS A 87 1.16 12.41 -26.69
CA LYS A 87 1.65 13.72 -27.18
C LYS A 87 2.78 14.25 -26.34
N THR A 88 2.73 14.07 -25.01
CA THR A 88 3.71 14.64 -24.08
C THR A 88 4.77 13.66 -23.63
N GLY A 89 4.54 12.35 -23.83
CA GLY A 89 5.39 11.28 -23.31
C GLY A 89 5.39 11.16 -21.79
N ARG A 90 4.42 11.77 -21.10
CA ARG A 90 4.38 11.91 -19.63
C ARG A 90 3.06 11.43 -19.07
N VAL A 91 3.07 11.06 -17.80
CA VAL A 91 1.86 10.78 -17.02
C VAL A 91 1.36 12.09 -16.41
N HIS A 92 0.07 12.35 -16.55
CA HIS A 92 -0.61 13.53 -16.02
C HIS A 92 -1.69 13.08 -15.04
N THR A 93 -1.72 13.67 -13.85
CA THR A 93 -2.77 13.46 -12.86
C THR A 93 -3.74 14.65 -12.83
N ASN A 94 -4.92 14.42 -12.28
CA ASN A 94 -5.87 15.49 -11.97
C ASN A 94 -5.85 15.74 -10.46
N PHE A 95 -5.62 17.00 -10.06
CA PHE A 95 -5.74 17.44 -8.68
C PHE A 95 -7.12 18.04 -8.43
N ASN A 96 -7.86 17.46 -7.47
CA ASN A 96 -9.19 17.92 -7.09
C ASN A 96 -9.09 18.72 -5.79
N GLN A 97 -9.48 19.99 -5.83
CA GLN A 97 -9.39 20.93 -4.70
C GLN A 97 -10.58 20.83 -3.73
N ALA A 98 -11.73 20.40 -4.22
CA ALA A 98 -12.99 20.37 -3.45
C ALA A 98 -13.49 18.95 -3.13
N ALA A 99 -12.66 17.93 -3.27
CA ALA A 99 -13.08 16.53 -3.09
C ALA A 99 -13.06 16.04 -1.64
N THR A 100 -12.38 16.75 -0.74
CA THR A 100 -12.23 16.34 0.66
C THR A 100 -12.87 17.35 1.61
N ALA A 101 -13.52 16.87 2.68
CA ALA A 101 -14.11 17.75 3.71
C ALA A 101 -13.04 18.51 4.51
N THR A 102 -11.78 18.06 4.48
CA THR A 102 -10.67 18.67 5.22
C THR A 102 -9.92 19.76 4.45
N GLY A 103 -10.33 20.09 3.22
CA GLY A 103 -9.63 21.04 2.36
C GLY A 103 -8.31 20.52 1.76
N ARG A 104 -7.96 19.22 1.99
CA ARG A 104 -6.78 18.62 1.35
C ARG A 104 -7.03 18.38 -0.13
N LEU A 105 -5.98 18.48 -0.96
CA LEU A 105 -6.03 18.03 -2.35
C LEU A 105 -6.20 16.51 -2.42
N SER A 106 -6.91 16.03 -3.41
CA SER A 106 -6.87 14.63 -3.83
C SER A 106 -6.34 14.53 -5.26
N SER A 107 -5.72 13.41 -5.57
CA SER A 107 -5.13 13.13 -6.89
C SER A 107 -5.84 11.92 -7.51
N SER A 108 -6.19 12.01 -8.79
CA SER A 108 -6.89 10.95 -9.52
C SER A 108 -6.42 10.83 -10.96
N ASN A 109 -6.55 9.64 -11.52
CA ASN A 109 -6.28 9.30 -12.93
C ASN A 109 -4.86 9.66 -13.44
N PRO A 110 -3.79 9.15 -12.80
CA PRO A 110 -3.69 8.26 -11.63
C PRO A 110 -3.59 9.03 -10.31
N ASN A 111 -3.81 8.34 -9.17
CA ASN A 111 -3.50 8.91 -7.87
C ASN A 111 -1.98 8.86 -7.62
N LEU A 112 -1.31 10.00 -7.71
CA LEU A 112 0.14 10.13 -7.48
C LEU A 112 0.50 10.48 -6.02
N GLN A 113 -0.48 10.78 -5.16
CA GLN A 113 -0.24 11.05 -3.74
C GLN A 113 0.09 9.79 -2.94
N ASN A 114 -0.25 8.60 -3.46
CA ASN A 114 -0.06 7.33 -2.77
C ASN A 114 1.20 6.58 -3.22
N ILE A 115 2.16 7.24 -3.88
CA ILE A 115 3.42 6.61 -4.27
C ILE A 115 4.18 6.21 -3.00
N PRO A 116 4.43 4.92 -2.78
CA PRO A 116 4.99 4.44 -1.52
C PRO A 116 6.45 4.87 -1.34
N VAL A 117 6.87 5.03 -0.08
CA VAL A 117 8.23 5.51 0.29
C VAL A 117 8.99 4.59 1.24
N ARG A 118 8.30 3.66 1.91
CA ARG A 118 8.87 2.96 3.07
C ARG A 118 9.83 1.83 2.72
N THR A 119 9.58 1.08 1.65
CA THR A 119 10.38 -0.09 1.29
C THR A 119 11.45 0.23 0.23
N VAL A 120 12.48 -0.60 0.12
CA VAL A 120 13.52 -0.49 -0.92
C VAL A 120 12.89 -0.53 -2.32
N PHE A 121 11.93 -1.44 -2.56
CA PHE A 121 11.22 -1.53 -3.84
C PHE A 121 10.41 -0.28 -4.15
N SER A 122 9.72 0.27 -3.16
CA SER A 122 8.94 1.50 -3.29
C SER A 122 9.81 2.70 -3.68
N LYS A 123 10.99 2.81 -3.07
CA LYS A 123 11.97 3.86 -3.40
C LYS A 123 12.45 3.76 -4.85
N ARG A 124 12.55 2.54 -5.42
CA ARG A 124 12.91 2.34 -6.82
C ARG A 124 11.84 2.86 -7.78
N ILE A 125 10.56 2.68 -7.46
CA ILE A 125 9.44 3.23 -8.26
C ILE A 125 9.54 4.74 -8.35
N ARG A 126 9.86 5.42 -7.26
CA ARG A 126 10.03 6.90 -7.26
C ARG A 126 11.14 7.37 -8.19
N LYS A 127 12.18 6.57 -8.45
CA LYS A 127 13.26 6.90 -9.39
C LYS A 127 12.79 6.96 -10.85
N ALA A 128 11.63 6.39 -11.18
CA ALA A 128 11.04 6.48 -12.51
C ALA A 128 10.40 7.86 -12.79
N PHE A 129 10.14 8.66 -11.75
CA PHE A 129 9.63 10.02 -11.90
C PHE A 129 10.80 10.98 -12.13
N LEU A 130 10.99 11.35 -13.37
CA LEU A 130 12.09 12.18 -13.81
C LEU A 130 11.58 13.59 -14.21
N PRO A 131 12.34 14.64 -13.90
CA PRO A 131 12.06 15.96 -14.44
C PRO A 131 12.35 16.00 -15.95
N GLU A 132 11.84 16.99 -16.63
CA GLU A 132 12.22 17.28 -18.01
C GLU A 132 13.71 17.66 -18.09
N LYS A 133 14.33 17.47 -19.26
CA LYS A 133 15.74 17.82 -19.45
C LYS A 133 16.00 19.29 -19.10
N GLY A 134 16.96 19.52 -18.22
CA GLY A 134 17.29 20.86 -17.71
C GLY A 134 16.47 21.31 -16.50
N TRP A 135 15.47 20.55 -16.08
CA TRP A 135 14.64 20.83 -14.90
C TRP A 135 15.08 19.98 -13.71
N LYS A 136 14.61 20.37 -12.52
CA LYS A 136 14.85 19.64 -11.27
C LYS A 136 13.52 19.39 -10.57
N LEU A 137 13.41 18.24 -9.88
CA LEU A 137 12.35 18.01 -8.92
C LEU A 137 12.72 18.69 -7.61
N MET A 138 11.82 19.51 -7.08
CA MET A 138 11.92 20.09 -5.74
C MET A 138 10.88 19.44 -4.86
N SER A 139 11.27 19.06 -3.65
CA SER A 139 10.36 18.60 -2.60
C SER A 139 10.52 19.53 -1.40
N ALA A 140 9.43 20.15 -0.97
CA ALA A 140 9.39 21.00 0.21
C ALA A 140 8.17 20.61 1.04
N ASP A 141 8.35 20.47 2.35
CA ASP A 141 7.29 20.12 3.28
C ASP A 141 7.50 20.87 4.60
N TYR A 142 6.41 21.32 5.19
CA TYR A 142 6.46 21.96 6.51
C TYR A 142 6.64 20.89 7.59
N SER A 143 7.67 21.02 8.41
CA SER A 143 7.86 20.13 9.55
C SER A 143 6.78 20.36 10.61
N GLN A 144 6.00 19.30 10.90
CA GLN A 144 5.00 19.27 11.99
C GLN A 144 4.00 20.42 11.94
N ILE A 145 3.50 20.75 10.72
CA ILE A 145 2.65 21.94 10.55
C ILE A 145 1.37 21.87 11.38
N GLU A 146 0.74 20.71 11.50
CA GLU A 146 -0.47 20.55 12.29
C GLU A 146 -0.23 20.84 13.78
N LEU A 147 0.88 20.38 14.36
CA LEU A 147 1.25 20.68 15.76
C LEU A 147 1.56 22.17 15.95
N ARG A 148 2.22 22.80 14.99
CA ARG A 148 2.52 24.24 15.05
C ARG A 148 1.24 25.09 14.99
N ILE A 149 0.29 24.71 14.15
CA ILE A 149 -1.03 25.36 14.09
C ILE A 149 -1.79 25.13 15.39
N LEU A 150 -1.77 23.92 15.94
CA LEU A 150 -2.41 23.60 17.21
C LEU A 150 -1.82 24.42 18.36
N ALA A 151 -0.49 24.50 18.47
CA ALA A 151 0.21 25.31 19.46
C ALA A 151 -0.22 26.79 19.37
N HIS A 152 -0.28 27.32 18.16
CA HIS A 152 -0.71 28.69 17.93
C HIS A 152 -2.17 28.94 18.37
N LEU A 153 -3.09 28.03 17.98
CA LEU A 153 -4.51 28.17 18.31
C LEU A 153 -4.81 27.93 19.80
N ALA A 154 -4.04 27.06 20.44
CA ALA A 154 -4.17 26.75 21.87
C ALA A 154 -3.39 27.74 22.76
N ASN A 155 -2.61 28.63 22.17
CA ASN A 155 -1.65 29.49 22.89
C ASN A 155 -0.71 28.70 23.81
N GLU A 156 -0.19 27.55 23.30
CA GLU A 156 0.66 26.61 24.03
C GLU A 156 2.13 26.78 23.60
N GLU A 157 2.98 27.17 24.55
CA GLU A 157 4.39 27.46 24.29
C GLU A 157 5.29 26.21 24.21
N ILE A 158 4.83 25.06 24.74
CA ILE A 158 5.62 23.82 24.86
C ILE A 158 5.50 22.95 23.61
N LEU A 159 4.46 23.10 22.81
CA LEU A 159 4.26 22.45 21.54
C LEU A 159 4.96 23.23 20.42
#